data_49c2cc54af57f8fcecb26e614f96c83c
#
_entry.id   49c2cc54af57f8fcecb26e614f96c83c
#
_cell.length_a   1.000
_cell.length_b   1.000
_cell.length_c   1.000
_cell.angle_alpha   90.00
_cell.angle_beta   90.00
_cell.angle_gamma   90.00
#
_symmetry.space_group_name_H-M   'P 1'
#
loop_
_entity.id
_entity.type
_entity.pdbx_description
1 polymer ?
#
loop_
_entity_poly.entity_id
_entity_poly.type
_entity_poly.pdbx_seq_one_letter_code
_entity_poly.pdbx_strand_id
1 'polypeptide(L)'
;MCSSDLLIRRIGKRTDEVSMARFLAQDLIIETKPDATPVTDADKATERAIREMLEAERPEDGILGEEFGSDITGKKRYWVIDPIDGTKSFLRGLPVWSTLIALIEVTGDDHEVVVGLVSSPALARTWFATKGGGAYTTFATYKNGEPRKISVSKVSNIKDAHVGYSDFVGFADRLDGFKSIFDEAWRTRAVGDFWSHMLVAEGVMDVAVEPSLALWDMAPLDIVVREAGGTFTDLDGNNGPFGKGGLSTNGLLKDAVLKRLNV
;
A
#
# COMPACT_ATOMS: atom_id res chain seq x y z
N MET A 1 15.98 14.65 -6.26
CA MET A 1 14.57 14.57 -5.79
C MET A 1 13.68 15.27 -6.79
N CYS A 2 12.67 14.61 -7.30
CA CYS A 2 11.72 15.24 -8.23
C CYS A 2 10.73 16.10 -7.42
N SER A 3 10.07 17.08 -8.07
CA SER A 3 9.13 17.99 -7.37
C SER A 3 7.94 17.24 -6.76
N SER A 4 7.56 16.09 -7.33
CA SER A 4 6.46 15.26 -6.82
C SER A 4 6.87 14.46 -5.57
N ASP A 5 8.14 14.04 -5.44
CA ASP A 5 8.68 13.40 -4.24
C ASP A 5 8.63 14.34 -3.01
N LEU A 6 9.01 15.58 -3.19
CA LEU A 6 8.92 16.57 -2.12
C LEU A 6 7.47 16.87 -1.73
N LEU A 7 6.59 16.98 -2.71
CA LEU A 7 5.18 17.26 -2.48
C LEU A 7 4.52 16.11 -1.71
N ILE A 8 4.66 14.86 -2.17
CA ILE A 8 4.01 13.70 -1.53
C ILE A 8 4.43 13.53 -0.07
N ARG A 9 5.70 13.80 0.25
CA ARG A 9 6.21 13.76 1.63
C ARG A 9 5.65 14.90 2.51
N ARG A 10 5.38 16.08 1.95
CA ARG A 10 4.70 17.17 2.66
C ARG A 10 3.23 16.82 2.91
N ILE A 11 2.58 16.22 1.93
CA ILE A 11 1.21 15.72 2.07
C ILE A 11 1.19 14.66 3.18
N GLY A 12 2.08 13.65 3.14
CA GLY A 12 2.17 12.62 4.17
C GLY A 12 2.31 13.18 5.59
N LYS A 13 3.17 14.18 5.79
CA LYS A 13 3.27 14.85 7.09
C LYS A 13 1.96 15.52 7.53
N ARG A 14 1.25 16.15 6.59
CA ARG A 14 -0.04 16.78 6.88
C ARG A 14 -1.11 15.75 7.23
N THR A 15 -1.16 14.64 6.48
CA THR A 15 -2.12 13.54 6.76
C THR A 15 -1.86 12.86 8.09
N ASP A 16 -0.59 12.70 8.48
CA ASP A 16 -0.23 12.16 9.80
C ASP A 16 -0.80 13.03 10.93
N GLU A 17 -0.75 14.36 10.81
CA GLU A 17 -1.33 15.27 11.79
C GLU A 17 -2.86 15.12 11.87
N VAL A 18 -3.54 15.03 10.72
CA VAL A 18 -5.00 14.94 10.65
C VAL A 18 -5.51 13.59 11.19
N SER A 19 -4.93 12.48 10.72
CA SER A 19 -5.35 11.14 11.10
C SER A 19 -5.03 10.82 12.57
N MET A 20 -3.83 11.19 13.04
CA MET A 20 -3.45 11.00 14.45
C MET A 20 -4.29 11.81 15.43
N ALA A 21 -4.81 12.98 15.02
CA ALA A 21 -5.72 13.77 15.86
C ALA A 21 -7.04 13.04 16.15
N ARG A 22 -7.41 12.05 15.33
CA ARG A 22 -8.63 11.25 15.47
C ARG A 22 -8.36 9.81 15.92
N PHE A 23 -7.13 9.32 15.81
CA PHE A 23 -6.76 7.99 16.29
C PHE A 23 -6.98 7.87 17.81
N LEU A 24 -7.70 6.83 18.24
CA LEU A 24 -8.13 6.61 19.62
C LEU A 24 -9.14 7.66 20.18
N ALA A 25 -9.69 8.53 19.34
CA ALA A 25 -10.73 9.46 19.77
C ALA A 25 -12.00 8.71 20.19
N GLN A 26 -12.62 9.14 21.31
CA GLN A 26 -13.80 8.49 21.84
C GLN A 26 -15.11 8.92 21.16
N ASP A 27 -15.04 9.96 20.35
CA ASP A 27 -16.15 10.60 19.65
C ASP A 27 -16.07 10.41 18.12
N LEU A 28 -15.40 9.36 17.65
CA LEU A 28 -15.35 9.03 16.22
C LEU A 28 -16.75 8.85 15.65
N ILE A 29 -17.02 9.53 14.53
CA ILE A 29 -18.24 9.32 13.75
C ILE A 29 -17.96 8.19 12.76
N ILE A 30 -18.72 7.12 12.86
CA ILE A 30 -18.56 5.91 12.05
C ILE A 30 -19.79 5.78 11.16
N GLU A 31 -19.58 5.64 9.85
CA GLU A 31 -20.62 5.32 8.87
C GLU A 31 -20.32 3.96 8.23
N THR A 32 -21.33 3.33 7.66
CA THR A 32 -21.18 2.08 6.89
C THR A 32 -21.39 2.38 5.43
N LYS A 33 -20.42 2.04 4.59
CA LYS A 33 -20.51 2.16 3.13
C LYS A 33 -21.50 1.13 2.56
N PRO A 34 -21.97 1.28 1.31
CA PRO A 34 -22.89 0.31 0.68
C PRO A 34 -22.34 -1.12 0.58
N ASP A 35 -21.02 -1.28 0.54
CA ASP A 35 -20.32 -2.56 0.53
C ASP A 35 -20.11 -3.17 1.94
N ALA A 36 -20.72 -2.57 2.95
CA ALA A 36 -20.63 -2.92 4.36
C ALA A 36 -19.24 -2.67 5.02
N THR A 37 -18.34 -1.95 4.36
CA THR A 37 -17.10 -1.49 4.98
C THR A 37 -17.33 -0.24 5.84
N PRO A 38 -16.59 -0.05 6.95
CA PRO A 38 -16.69 1.16 7.75
C PRO A 38 -15.91 2.32 7.10
N VAL A 39 -16.39 3.54 7.33
CA VAL A 39 -15.68 4.78 7.08
C VAL A 39 -15.84 5.71 8.28
N THR A 40 -14.82 6.48 8.61
CA THR A 40 -14.86 7.43 9.72
C THR A 40 -14.76 8.88 9.25
N ASP A 41 -15.05 9.80 10.15
CA ASP A 41 -14.78 11.22 9.93
C ASP A 41 -13.27 11.50 9.74
N ALA A 42 -12.40 10.62 10.26
CA ALA A 42 -10.96 10.69 10.05
C ALA A 42 -10.57 10.38 8.60
N ASP A 43 -11.14 9.34 7.96
CA ASP A 43 -10.93 9.01 6.55
C ASP A 43 -11.29 10.22 5.67
N LYS A 44 -12.50 10.74 5.86
CA LYS A 44 -13.00 11.89 5.10
C LYS A 44 -12.18 13.17 5.32
N ALA A 45 -11.74 13.43 6.55
CA ALA A 45 -10.91 14.61 6.85
C ALA A 45 -9.51 14.48 6.24
N THR A 46 -8.93 13.29 6.28
CA THR A 46 -7.60 13.02 5.73
C THR A 46 -7.61 13.14 4.21
N GLU A 47 -8.57 12.54 3.50
CA GLU A 47 -8.66 12.69 2.03
C GLU A 47 -8.92 14.14 1.63
N ARG A 48 -9.77 14.86 2.36
CA ARG A 48 -10.01 16.28 2.09
C ARG A 48 -8.73 17.11 2.21
N ALA A 49 -7.93 16.89 3.23
CA ALA A 49 -6.65 17.59 3.39
C ALA A 49 -5.66 17.28 2.26
N ILE A 50 -5.65 16.04 1.73
CA ILE A 50 -4.83 15.69 0.56
C ILE A 50 -5.31 16.45 -0.68
N ARG A 51 -6.62 16.42 -0.95
CA ARG A 51 -7.22 17.09 -2.11
C ARG A 51 -6.94 18.58 -2.11
N GLU A 52 -7.12 19.27 -1.00
CA GLU A 52 -6.83 20.71 -0.85
C GLU A 52 -5.38 21.04 -1.22
N MET A 53 -4.41 20.23 -0.78
CA MET A 53 -3.00 20.42 -1.12
C MET A 53 -2.71 20.14 -2.60
N LEU A 54 -3.32 19.08 -3.17
CA LEU A 54 -3.14 18.73 -4.58
C LEU A 54 -3.77 19.76 -5.50
N GLU A 55 -4.98 20.23 -5.22
CA GLU A 55 -5.66 21.27 -5.98
C GLU A 55 -4.86 22.58 -5.99
N ALA A 56 -4.23 22.94 -4.87
CA ALA A 56 -3.40 24.14 -4.78
C ALA A 56 -2.08 24.03 -5.57
N GLU A 57 -1.45 22.86 -5.59
CA GLU A 57 -0.08 22.68 -6.13
C GLU A 57 -0.04 21.93 -7.48
N ARG A 58 -1.08 21.19 -7.80
CA ARG A 58 -1.19 20.35 -9.01
C ARG A 58 -2.60 20.39 -9.62
N PRO A 59 -3.16 21.59 -9.91
CA PRO A 59 -4.56 21.73 -10.36
C PRO A 59 -4.86 21.02 -11.69
N GLU A 60 -3.83 20.72 -12.50
CA GLU A 60 -4.00 20.01 -13.76
C GLU A 60 -4.04 18.47 -13.60
N ASP A 61 -3.59 17.94 -12.45
CA ASP A 61 -3.63 16.51 -12.19
C ASP A 61 -5.06 16.07 -11.81
N GLY A 62 -5.41 14.83 -12.08
CA GLY A 62 -6.65 14.22 -11.58
C GLY A 62 -6.47 13.63 -10.19
N ILE A 63 -7.58 13.28 -9.55
CA ILE A 63 -7.57 12.58 -8.25
C ILE A 63 -8.56 11.42 -8.31
N LEU A 64 -8.11 10.25 -7.88
CA LEU A 64 -8.92 9.07 -7.58
C LEU A 64 -8.77 8.78 -6.09
N GLY A 65 -9.80 9.02 -5.32
CA GLY A 65 -9.80 8.77 -3.87
C GLY A 65 -10.87 7.76 -3.48
N GLU A 66 -10.64 7.07 -2.40
CA GLU A 66 -11.57 6.08 -1.87
C GLU A 66 -12.89 6.70 -1.41
N GLU A 67 -12.86 7.90 -0.79
CA GLU A 67 -14.00 8.50 -0.11
C GLU A 67 -14.78 9.51 -0.97
N PHE A 68 -14.11 10.26 -1.82
CA PHE A 68 -14.74 11.33 -2.62
C PHE A 68 -14.73 11.08 -4.12
N GLY A 69 -14.40 9.81 -4.54
CA GLY A 69 -14.47 9.42 -5.95
C GLY A 69 -13.37 10.01 -6.82
N SER A 70 -13.63 10.09 -8.14
CA SER A 70 -12.58 10.35 -9.12
C SER A 70 -12.90 11.50 -10.08
N ASP A 71 -11.84 12.23 -10.48
CA ASP A 71 -11.78 13.18 -11.58
C ASP A 71 -10.49 12.93 -12.39
N ILE A 72 -10.44 11.80 -13.10
CA ILE A 72 -9.24 11.37 -13.84
C ILE A 72 -9.44 11.33 -15.36
N THR A 73 -10.67 11.54 -15.83
CA THR A 73 -10.99 11.45 -17.27
C THR A 73 -10.23 12.47 -18.10
N GLY A 74 -9.43 11.98 -19.06
CA GLY A 74 -8.62 12.82 -19.95
C GLY A 74 -7.39 13.45 -19.30
N LYS A 75 -7.08 13.11 -18.06
CA LYS A 75 -5.90 13.60 -17.36
C LYS A 75 -4.66 12.84 -17.80
N LYS A 76 -3.52 13.54 -17.95
CA LYS A 76 -2.22 12.94 -18.23
C LYS A 76 -1.53 12.39 -17.01
N ARG A 77 -1.96 12.83 -15.81
CA ARG A 77 -1.50 12.36 -14.51
C ARG A 77 -2.66 12.41 -13.54
N TYR A 78 -2.66 11.47 -12.60
CA TYR A 78 -3.62 11.49 -11.50
C TYR A 78 -3.03 10.88 -10.24
N TRP A 79 -3.49 11.40 -9.12
CA TRP A 79 -3.16 10.92 -7.79
C TRP A 79 -4.18 9.86 -7.36
N VAL A 80 -3.69 8.82 -6.73
CA VAL A 80 -4.51 7.75 -6.17
C VAL A 80 -4.34 7.80 -4.66
N ILE A 81 -5.46 7.77 -3.91
CA ILE A 81 -5.47 8.06 -2.48
C ILE A 81 -6.33 7.05 -1.75
N ASP A 82 -5.75 6.40 -0.74
CA ASP A 82 -6.47 5.82 0.38
C ASP A 82 -6.09 6.63 1.64
N PRO A 83 -7.04 7.33 2.25
CA PRO A 83 -6.77 8.16 3.42
C PRO A 83 -6.38 7.35 4.66
N ILE A 84 -7.02 6.18 4.88
CA ILE A 84 -6.75 5.29 6.01
C ILE A 84 -6.94 3.83 5.59
N ASP A 85 -5.92 3.27 4.92
CA ASP A 85 -5.84 1.82 4.74
C ASP A 85 -5.80 1.14 6.12
N GLY A 86 -6.62 0.10 6.28
CA GLY A 86 -6.79 -0.54 7.58
C GLY A 86 -7.78 0.19 8.50
N THR A 87 -8.88 0.75 7.98
CA THR A 87 -9.94 1.44 8.76
C THR A 87 -10.44 0.60 9.94
N LYS A 88 -10.54 -0.73 9.78
CA LYS A 88 -10.94 -1.64 10.88
C LYS A 88 -9.91 -1.64 12.01
N SER A 89 -8.62 -1.61 11.69
CA SER A 89 -7.52 -1.49 12.64
C SER A 89 -7.56 -0.13 13.34
N PHE A 90 -7.74 0.96 12.58
CA PHE A 90 -7.89 2.31 13.11
C PHE A 90 -9.01 2.39 14.14
N LEU A 91 -10.21 1.90 13.80
CA LEU A 91 -11.39 1.86 14.67
C LEU A 91 -11.17 1.09 15.99
N ARG A 92 -10.34 0.05 15.94
CA ARG A 92 -10.05 -0.80 17.11
C ARG A 92 -8.85 -0.33 17.91
N GLY A 93 -8.21 0.77 17.51
CA GLY A 93 -7.02 1.31 18.17
C GLY A 93 -5.75 0.47 17.93
N LEU A 94 -5.75 -0.38 16.90
CA LEU A 94 -4.54 -1.08 16.47
C LEU A 94 -3.67 -0.10 15.65
N PRO A 95 -2.34 -0.11 15.81
CA PRO A 95 -1.46 0.84 15.12
C PRO A 95 -1.18 0.48 13.66
N VAL A 96 -1.76 -0.62 13.15
CA VAL A 96 -1.57 -1.12 11.79
C VAL A 96 -2.62 -0.49 10.88
N TRP A 97 -2.34 0.73 10.45
CA TRP A 97 -3.09 1.50 9.46
C TRP A 97 -2.16 2.55 8.83
N SER A 98 -2.49 3.03 7.64
CA SER A 98 -1.64 3.98 6.93
C SER A 98 -2.44 4.88 5.98
N THR A 99 -1.87 6.05 5.63
CA THR A 99 -2.28 6.81 4.46
C THR A 99 -1.47 6.33 3.26
N LEU A 100 -2.15 5.98 2.18
CA LEU A 100 -1.57 5.52 0.92
C LEU A 100 -1.76 6.58 -0.16
N ILE A 101 -0.68 6.99 -0.82
CA ILE A 101 -0.74 7.98 -1.90
C ILE A 101 0.19 7.56 -3.04
N ALA A 102 -0.31 7.61 -4.27
CA ALA A 102 0.53 7.39 -5.45
C ALA A 102 0.23 8.41 -6.56
N LEU A 103 1.22 8.69 -7.39
CA LEU A 103 1.06 9.42 -8.64
C LEU A 103 1.18 8.45 -9.81
N ILE A 104 0.20 8.49 -10.70
CA ILE A 104 0.17 7.70 -11.94
C ILE A 104 0.31 8.64 -13.12
N GLU A 105 1.22 8.31 -14.04
CA GLU A 105 1.35 8.95 -15.35
C GLU A 105 0.63 8.12 -16.42
N VAL A 106 -0.02 8.81 -17.36
CA VAL A 106 -0.79 8.21 -18.46
C VAL A 106 -0.12 8.55 -19.80
N THR A 107 0.22 7.53 -20.55
CA THR A 107 0.81 7.67 -21.90
C THR A 107 0.03 6.79 -22.88
N GLY A 108 -0.86 7.41 -23.65
CA GLY A 108 -1.84 6.65 -24.45
C GLY A 108 -2.78 5.86 -23.54
N ASP A 109 -2.80 4.54 -23.72
CA ASP A 109 -3.58 3.61 -22.90
C ASP A 109 -2.77 3.03 -21.71
N ASP A 110 -1.48 3.36 -21.63
CA ASP A 110 -0.59 2.85 -20.59
C ASP A 110 -0.66 3.75 -19.34
N HIS A 111 -0.80 3.12 -18.18
CA HIS A 111 -0.79 3.74 -16.88
C HIS A 111 0.42 3.25 -16.09
N GLU A 112 1.17 4.16 -15.50
CA GLU A 112 2.38 3.81 -14.75
C GLU A 112 2.46 4.56 -13.42
N VAL A 113 2.67 3.82 -12.32
CA VAL A 113 2.94 4.41 -11.01
C VAL A 113 4.37 4.94 -10.97
N VAL A 114 4.52 6.24 -10.74
CA VAL A 114 5.83 6.93 -10.78
C VAL A 114 6.32 7.46 -9.43
N VAL A 115 5.41 7.69 -8.48
CA VAL A 115 5.73 8.07 -7.10
C VAL A 115 4.75 7.38 -6.17
N GLY A 116 5.21 6.92 -5.02
CA GLY A 116 4.37 6.34 -3.97
C GLY A 116 4.86 6.67 -2.57
N LEU A 117 3.89 6.78 -1.66
CA LEU A 117 4.10 7.00 -0.24
C LEU A 117 3.11 6.16 0.57
N VAL A 118 3.64 5.53 1.61
CA VAL A 118 2.90 4.81 2.64
C VAL A 118 3.29 5.42 3.96
N SER A 119 2.38 6.14 4.64
CA SER A 119 2.65 6.76 5.94
C SER A 119 1.82 6.12 7.03
N SER A 120 2.49 5.49 8.00
CA SER A 120 1.88 4.88 9.18
C SER A 120 2.36 5.57 10.44
N PRO A 121 1.72 6.69 10.83
CA PRO A 121 2.19 7.52 11.94
C PRO A 121 2.08 6.80 13.29
N ALA A 122 1.10 5.91 13.46
CA ALA A 122 0.96 5.12 14.69
C ALA A 122 2.11 4.11 14.89
N LEU A 123 2.74 3.66 13.79
CA LEU A 123 3.99 2.88 13.81
C LEU A 123 5.24 3.77 13.80
N ALA A 124 5.08 5.09 13.70
CA ALA A 124 6.16 6.06 13.52
C ALA A 124 7.03 5.76 12.29
N ARG A 125 6.42 5.29 11.18
CA ARG A 125 7.11 4.83 9.97
C ARG A 125 6.49 5.41 8.71
N THR A 126 7.37 5.64 7.72
CA THR A 126 6.97 6.04 6.37
C THR A 126 7.82 5.29 5.35
N TRP A 127 7.22 4.84 4.25
CA TRP A 127 7.90 4.27 3.10
C TRP A 127 7.57 5.11 1.88
N PHE A 128 8.54 5.30 1.01
CA PHE A 128 8.35 6.07 -0.21
C PHE A 128 9.30 5.63 -1.30
N ALA A 129 8.87 5.79 -2.53
CA ALA A 129 9.64 5.48 -3.71
C ALA A 129 9.31 6.43 -4.85
N THR A 130 10.27 6.59 -5.74
CA THR A 130 10.10 7.29 -7.02
C THR A 130 10.68 6.41 -8.12
N LYS A 131 10.04 6.31 -9.27
CA LYS A 131 10.50 5.53 -10.41
C LYS A 131 11.97 5.80 -10.73
N GLY A 132 12.80 4.76 -10.70
CA GLY A 132 14.25 4.83 -10.88
C GLY A 132 15.03 5.45 -9.73
N GLY A 133 14.37 5.84 -8.64
CA GLY A 133 15.01 6.46 -7.47
C GLY A 133 15.34 5.48 -6.34
N GLY A 134 14.78 4.27 -6.39
CA GLY A 134 14.83 3.30 -5.32
C GLY A 134 13.78 3.55 -4.24
N ALA A 135 13.64 2.60 -3.33
CA ALA A 135 12.72 2.66 -2.21
C ALA A 135 13.43 3.00 -0.90
N TYR A 136 12.75 3.76 -0.06
CA TYR A 136 13.27 4.23 1.22
C TYR A 136 12.23 4.07 2.33
N THR A 137 12.71 3.91 3.57
CA THR A 137 11.89 4.00 4.76
C THR A 137 12.49 5.00 5.74
N THR A 138 11.64 5.68 6.49
CA THR A 138 12.01 6.42 7.69
C THR A 138 11.42 5.74 8.91
N PHE A 139 12.07 5.88 10.03
CA PHE A 139 11.59 5.39 11.32
C PHE A 139 11.87 6.48 12.35
N ALA A 140 10.84 7.19 12.78
CA ALA A 140 10.99 8.41 13.56
C ALA A 140 11.79 8.22 14.85
N THR A 141 11.74 7.02 15.46
CA THR A 141 12.48 6.69 16.68
C THR A 141 13.89 6.15 16.42
N TYR A 142 14.31 6.04 15.16
CA TYR A 142 15.61 5.53 14.78
C TYR A 142 16.37 6.53 13.90
N LYS A 143 17.62 6.86 14.25
CA LYS A 143 18.49 7.80 13.51
C LYS A 143 17.79 9.11 13.13
N ASN A 144 17.00 9.68 14.06
CA ASN A 144 16.29 10.95 13.86
C ASN A 144 15.34 10.98 12.64
N GLY A 145 14.83 9.80 12.21
CA GLY A 145 13.95 9.70 11.06
C GLY A 145 14.66 9.89 9.71
N GLU A 146 15.98 9.74 9.64
CA GLU A 146 16.70 9.82 8.37
C GLU A 146 16.27 8.69 7.41
N PRO A 147 16.06 9.00 6.11
CA PRO A 147 15.71 7.99 5.12
C PRO A 147 16.77 6.91 4.97
N ARG A 148 16.36 5.66 5.06
CA ARG A 148 17.18 4.48 4.82
C ARG A 148 16.71 3.80 3.53
N LYS A 149 17.63 3.56 2.60
CA LYS A 149 17.36 2.75 1.41
C LYS A 149 17.01 1.31 1.84
N ILE A 150 15.99 0.75 1.22
CA ILE A 150 15.54 -0.62 1.49
C ILE A 150 15.68 -1.50 0.26
N SER A 151 15.71 -2.81 0.47
CA SER A 151 15.74 -3.82 -0.58
C SER A 151 15.10 -5.11 -0.09
N VAL A 152 14.50 -5.83 -1.02
CA VAL A 152 13.92 -7.16 -0.77
C VAL A 152 14.96 -8.19 -0.36
N SER A 153 14.51 -9.32 0.20
CA SER A 153 15.34 -10.44 0.61
C SER A 153 15.93 -11.23 -0.58
N LYS A 154 16.75 -12.23 -0.27
CA LYS A 154 17.32 -13.18 -1.24
C LYS A 154 16.88 -14.62 -1.01
N VAL A 155 15.82 -14.84 -0.25
CA VAL A 155 15.23 -16.17 -0.03
C VAL A 155 14.67 -16.70 -1.36
N SER A 156 15.02 -17.93 -1.71
CA SER A 156 14.67 -18.53 -3.01
C SER A 156 13.84 -19.80 -2.92
N ASN A 157 13.53 -20.27 -1.70
CA ASN A 157 12.69 -21.43 -1.48
C ASN A 157 11.54 -21.11 -0.53
N ILE A 158 10.33 -21.61 -0.83
CA ILE A 158 9.14 -21.36 0.00
C ILE A 158 9.35 -21.88 1.43
N LYS A 159 10.00 -23.03 1.61
CA LYS A 159 10.30 -23.60 2.93
C LYS A 159 11.17 -22.71 3.84
N ASP A 160 11.85 -21.75 3.28
CA ASP A 160 12.68 -20.78 4.01
C ASP A 160 11.99 -19.40 4.09
N ALA A 161 10.81 -19.25 3.46
CA ALA A 161 10.13 -17.97 3.31
C ALA A 161 9.32 -17.57 4.54
N HIS A 162 9.27 -16.27 4.79
CA HIS A 162 8.35 -15.62 5.70
C HIS A 162 7.20 -15.00 4.89
N VAL A 163 5.98 -15.50 5.10
CA VAL A 163 4.78 -15.11 4.34
C VAL A 163 3.85 -14.27 5.18
N GLY A 164 3.43 -13.12 4.65
CA GLY A 164 2.45 -12.19 5.22
C GLY A 164 1.11 -12.27 4.51
N TYR A 165 0.04 -12.01 5.24
CA TYR A 165 -1.35 -11.93 4.74
C TYR A 165 -2.23 -11.20 5.76
N SER A 166 -3.47 -10.82 5.39
CA SER A 166 -4.43 -10.24 6.33
C SER A 166 -5.31 -11.31 6.98
N ASP A 167 -6.05 -12.07 6.17
CA ASP A 167 -6.90 -13.18 6.62
C ASP A 167 -7.10 -14.21 5.49
N PHE A 168 -8.03 -15.14 5.67
CA PHE A 168 -8.37 -16.17 4.66
C PHE A 168 -9.58 -15.82 3.79
N VAL A 169 -10.18 -14.65 4.01
CA VAL A 169 -11.36 -14.21 3.26
C VAL A 169 -10.95 -13.72 1.87
N GLY A 170 -11.71 -14.05 0.85
CA GLY A 170 -11.51 -13.59 -0.52
C GLY A 170 -10.66 -14.50 -1.42
N PHE A 171 -9.97 -15.50 -0.88
CA PHE A 171 -9.18 -16.44 -1.70
C PHE A 171 -10.03 -17.34 -2.60
N ALA A 172 -11.29 -17.58 -2.25
CA ALA A 172 -12.21 -18.42 -3.04
C ALA A 172 -11.59 -19.78 -3.42
N ASP A 173 -11.53 -20.08 -4.70
CA ASP A 173 -10.94 -21.29 -5.28
C ASP A 173 -9.41 -21.38 -5.12
N ARG A 174 -8.74 -20.27 -4.82
CA ARG A 174 -7.28 -20.23 -4.55
C ARG A 174 -6.91 -20.58 -3.11
N LEU A 175 -7.88 -20.81 -2.23
CA LEU A 175 -7.63 -21.01 -0.81
C LEU A 175 -6.75 -22.23 -0.52
N ASP A 176 -6.97 -23.34 -1.23
CA ASP A 176 -6.19 -24.57 -1.03
C ASP A 176 -4.75 -24.38 -1.52
N GLY A 177 -4.55 -23.67 -2.64
CA GLY A 177 -3.23 -23.29 -3.12
C GLY A 177 -2.50 -22.37 -2.11
N PHE A 178 -3.20 -21.39 -1.55
CA PHE A 178 -2.65 -20.52 -0.51
C PHE A 178 -2.28 -21.30 0.76
N LYS A 179 -3.15 -22.22 1.22
CA LYS A 179 -2.84 -23.10 2.37
C LYS A 179 -1.60 -23.95 2.12
N SER A 180 -1.38 -24.43 0.89
CA SER A 180 -0.18 -25.21 0.58
C SER A 180 1.12 -24.40 0.74
N ILE A 181 1.08 -23.10 0.46
CA ILE A 181 2.20 -22.18 0.73
C ILE A 181 2.39 -22.02 2.24
N PHE A 182 1.28 -21.85 2.95
CA PHE A 182 1.24 -21.67 4.39
C PHE A 182 1.85 -22.86 5.14
N ASP A 183 1.51 -24.09 4.72
CA ASP A 183 1.99 -25.33 5.34
C ASP A 183 3.49 -25.59 5.08
N GLU A 184 4.02 -25.12 3.95
CA GLU A 184 5.42 -25.32 3.56
C GLU A 184 6.35 -24.21 4.09
N ALA A 185 5.86 -22.98 4.23
CA ALA A 185 6.68 -21.82 4.58
C ALA A 185 7.34 -21.94 5.95
N TRP A 186 8.57 -21.41 6.08
CA TRP A 186 9.26 -21.34 7.36
C TRP A 186 8.42 -20.64 8.44
N ARG A 187 7.73 -19.57 8.05
CA ARG A 187 6.91 -18.78 8.96
C ARG A 187 5.81 -18.05 8.23
N THR A 188 4.65 -17.94 8.89
CA THR A 188 3.52 -17.14 8.41
C THR A 188 3.04 -16.18 9.49
N ARG A 189 2.57 -15.00 9.09
CA ARG A 189 2.00 -14.00 10.00
C ARG A 189 0.88 -13.22 9.32
N ALA A 190 -0.25 -13.12 9.99
CA ALA A 190 -1.31 -12.18 9.67
C ALA A 190 -0.98 -10.82 10.30
N VAL A 191 -0.18 -10.02 9.64
CA VAL A 191 0.09 -8.63 10.07
C VAL A 191 -0.83 -7.64 9.40
N GLY A 192 -1.34 -8.00 8.21
CA GLY A 192 -2.42 -7.33 7.50
C GLY A 192 -2.08 -6.08 6.75
N ASP A 193 -3.01 -5.76 5.88
CA ASP A 193 -3.11 -4.50 5.14
C ASP A 193 -1.76 -4.14 4.45
N PHE A 194 -1.46 -2.87 4.28
CA PHE A 194 -0.22 -2.35 3.68
C PHE A 194 1.08 -2.96 4.26
N TRP A 195 1.05 -3.33 5.56
CA TRP A 195 2.30 -3.60 6.27
C TRP A 195 2.99 -4.87 5.80
N SER A 196 2.25 -5.92 5.45
CA SER A 196 2.81 -7.15 4.86
C SER A 196 3.66 -6.82 3.63
N HIS A 197 3.15 -5.98 2.73
CA HIS A 197 3.84 -5.56 1.50
C HIS A 197 5.08 -4.70 1.78
N MET A 198 4.99 -3.79 2.75
CA MET A 198 6.13 -2.95 3.15
C MET A 198 7.24 -3.78 3.81
N LEU A 199 6.89 -4.84 4.56
CA LEU A 199 7.87 -5.77 5.12
C LEU A 199 8.55 -6.61 4.03
N VAL A 200 7.88 -6.90 2.92
CA VAL A 200 8.53 -7.49 1.73
C VAL A 200 9.53 -6.52 1.13
N ALA A 201 9.16 -5.26 0.93
CA ALA A 201 10.07 -4.24 0.41
C ALA A 201 11.32 -4.04 1.28
N GLU A 202 11.21 -4.28 2.60
CA GLU A 202 12.34 -4.20 3.54
C GLU A 202 13.17 -5.48 3.62
N GLY A 203 12.75 -6.57 2.97
CA GLY A 203 13.39 -7.88 3.07
C GLY A 203 13.18 -8.58 4.42
N VAL A 204 12.18 -8.16 5.19
CA VAL A 204 11.78 -8.77 6.48
C VAL A 204 10.80 -9.92 6.26
N MET A 205 9.96 -9.80 5.24
CA MET A 205 9.14 -10.87 4.67
C MET A 205 9.56 -11.13 3.23
N ASP A 206 9.14 -12.24 2.67
CA ASP A 206 9.51 -12.69 1.34
C ASP A 206 8.33 -12.69 0.37
N VAL A 207 7.13 -12.84 0.92
CA VAL A 207 5.85 -12.91 0.20
C VAL A 207 4.78 -12.19 1.02
N ALA A 208 3.94 -11.40 0.36
CA ALA A 208 2.68 -10.87 0.90
C ALA A 208 1.56 -11.08 -0.11
N VAL A 209 0.44 -11.65 0.32
CA VAL A 209 -0.70 -12.02 -0.54
C VAL A 209 -1.98 -11.45 0.01
N GLU A 210 -2.68 -10.67 -0.83
CA GLU A 210 -4.01 -10.11 -0.53
C GLU A 210 -4.94 -10.35 -1.71
N PRO A 211 -6.03 -11.12 -1.54
CA PRO A 211 -6.88 -11.55 -2.65
C PRO A 211 -7.82 -10.46 -3.16
N SER A 212 -8.07 -9.43 -2.38
CA SER A 212 -9.02 -8.37 -2.72
C SER A 212 -8.49 -7.02 -2.26
N LEU A 213 -7.98 -6.23 -3.20
CA LEU A 213 -7.50 -4.88 -3.02
C LEU A 213 -8.01 -3.99 -4.16
N ALA A 214 -8.21 -2.71 -3.89
CA ALA A 214 -8.51 -1.69 -4.89
C ALA A 214 -7.22 -1.02 -5.40
N LEU A 215 -7.34 -0.18 -6.43
CA LEU A 215 -6.18 0.52 -6.99
C LEU A 215 -5.53 1.47 -5.97
N TRP A 216 -6.32 2.09 -5.10
CA TRP A 216 -5.80 3.01 -4.07
C TRP A 216 -5.00 2.31 -2.99
N ASP A 217 -5.28 1.02 -2.71
CA ASP A 217 -4.46 0.20 -1.83
C ASP A 217 -3.14 -0.18 -2.52
N MET A 218 -3.24 -0.64 -3.78
CA MET A 218 -2.14 -1.30 -4.49
C MET A 218 -1.10 -0.36 -5.08
N ALA A 219 -1.50 0.79 -5.62
CA ALA A 219 -0.58 1.63 -6.38
C ALA A 219 0.62 2.14 -5.57
N PRO A 220 0.47 2.60 -4.30
CA PRO A 220 1.61 2.99 -3.49
C PRO A 220 2.51 1.80 -3.10
N LEU A 221 1.90 0.62 -2.87
CA LEU A 221 2.62 -0.60 -2.49
C LEU A 221 3.45 -1.12 -3.67
N ASP A 222 2.88 -1.11 -4.87
CA ASP A 222 3.52 -1.56 -6.11
C ASP A 222 4.86 -0.87 -6.33
N ILE A 223 4.88 0.46 -6.36
CA ILE A 223 6.11 1.18 -6.65
C ILE A 223 7.15 1.02 -5.55
N VAL A 224 6.76 0.98 -4.27
CA VAL A 224 7.71 0.78 -3.17
C VAL A 224 8.35 -0.61 -3.26
N VAL A 225 7.57 -1.66 -3.53
CA VAL A 225 8.08 -3.03 -3.68
C VAL A 225 8.99 -3.15 -4.91
N ARG A 226 8.57 -2.62 -6.07
CA ARG A 226 9.37 -2.68 -7.31
C ARG A 226 10.69 -1.91 -7.17
N GLU A 227 10.67 -0.73 -6.61
CA GLU A 227 11.87 0.11 -6.40
C GLU A 227 12.79 -0.45 -5.30
N ALA A 228 12.28 -1.34 -4.44
CA ALA A 228 13.09 -2.15 -3.53
C ALA A 228 13.71 -3.39 -4.20
N GLY A 229 13.42 -3.64 -5.48
CA GLY A 229 13.92 -4.78 -6.27
C GLY A 229 13.06 -6.03 -6.20
N GLY A 230 11.84 -5.93 -5.66
CA GLY A 230 10.82 -6.99 -5.64
C GLY A 230 9.93 -6.98 -6.87
N THR A 231 8.86 -7.77 -6.80
CA THR A 231 7.78 -7.80 -7.79
C THR A 231 6.43 -7.55 -7.12
N PHE A 232 5.58 -6.80 -7.80
CA PHE A 232 4.17 -6.64 -7.46
C PHE A 232 3.33 -7.09 -8.65
N THR A 233 2.40 -8.03 -8.42
CA THR A 233 1.48 -8.53 -9.45
C THR A 233 0.08 -8.69 -8.86
N ASP A 234 -0.92 -8.88 -9.72
CA ASP A 234 -2.16 -9.50 -9.27
C ASP A 234 -1.97 -11.01 -9.03
N LEU A 235 -3.03 -11.71 -8.63
CA LEU A 235 -2.95 -13.15 -8.34
C LEU A 235 -2.97 -14.02 -9.61
N ASP A 236 -3.17 -13.43 -10.80
CA ASP A 236 -3.01 -14.08 -12.10
C ASP A 236 -1.58 -13.90 -12.65
N GLY A 237 -0.75 -13.08 -12.01
CA GLY A 237 0.63 -12.84 -12.39
C GLY A 237 0.82 -11.63 -13.31
N ASN A 238 -0.22 -10.83 -13.57
CA ASN A 238 -0.09 -9.58 -14.33
C ASN A 238 0.64 -8.55 -13.48
N ASN A 239 1.65 -7.91 -14.06
CA ASN A 239 2.48 -6.93 -13.35
C ASN A 239 1.72 -5.63 -13.06
N GLY A 240 2.02 -5.04 -11.92
CA GLY A 240 1.48 -3.74 -11.49
C GLY A 240 0.17 -3.84 -10.72
N PRO A 241 -0.41 -2.68 -10.35
CA PRO A 241 -1.54 -2.60 -9.42
C PRO A 241 -2.91 -2.54 -10.12
N PHE A 242 -2.99 -2.79 -11.42
CA PHE A 242 -4.22 -2.58 -12.21
C PHE A 242 -5.11 -3.82 -12.32
N GLY A 243 -4.73 -4.92 -11.66
CA GLY A 243 -5.49 -6.17 -11.59
C GLY A 243 -6.37 -6.29 -10.34
N LYS A 244 -6.64 -7.51 -9.93
CA LYS A 244 -7.41 -7.83 -8.72
C LYS A 244 -6.51 -8.48 -7.68
N GLY A 245 -6.52 -7.94 -6.46
CA GLY A 245 -5.67 -8.40 -5.39
C GLY A 245 -4.19 -8.05 -5.63
N GLY A 246 -3.35 -8.33 -4.65
CA GLY A 246 -1.94 -7.99 -4.68
C GLY A 246 -1.04 -9.13 -4.18
N LEU A 247 -0.02 -9.45 -4.97
CA LEU A 247 1.06 -10.35 -4.61
C LEU A 247 2.38 -9.58 -4.66
N SER A 248 2.94 -9.31 -3.49
CA SER A 248 4.33 -8.82 -3.39
C SER A 248 5.28 -9.98 -3.12
N THR A 249 6.37 -10.04 -3.86
CA THR A 249 7.46 -10.99 -3.57
C THR A 249 8.83 -10.33 -3.72
N ASN A 250 9.86 -11.01 -3.24
CA ASN A 250 11.25 -10.63 -3.48
C ASN A 250 11.73 -10.91 -4.92
N GLY A 251 10.83 -11.30 -5.83
CA GLY A 251 11.10 -11.64 -7.21
C GLY A 251 11.53 -13.11 -7.41
N LEU A 252 12.27 -13.69 -6.50
CA LEU A 252 12.76 -15.08 -6.61
C LEU A 252 11.65 -16.12 -6.33
N LEU A 253 10.64 -15.73 -5.55
CA LEU A 253 9.55 -16.62 -5.15
C LEU A 253 8.29 -16.46 -6.01
N LYS A 254 8.20 -15.43 -6.89
CA LYS A 254 7.00 -15.10 -7.63
C LYS A 254 6.39 -16.32 -8.34
N ASP A 255 7.15 -16.97 -9.20
CA ASP A 255 6.64 -18.07 -10.04
C ASP A 255 6.23 -19.29 -9.21
N ALA A 256 6.96 -19.58 -8.15
CA ALA A 256 6.63 -20.67 -7.24
C ALA A 256 5.34 -20.43 -6.44
N VAL A 257 5.08 -19.17 -6.05
CA VAL A 257 3.85 -18.76 -5.36
C VAL A 257 2.66 -18.77 -6.33
N LEU A 258 2.78 -18.13 -7.51
CA LEU A 258 1.72 -18.08 -8.52
C LEU A 258 1.30 -19.48 -8.98
N LYS A 259 2.26 -20.39 -9.16
CA LYS A 259 1.97 -21.76 -9.52
C LYS A 259 1.08 -22.48 -8.48
N ARG A 260 1.21 -22.16 -7.19
CA ARG A 260 0.38 -22.74 -6.13
C ARG A 260 -0.98 -22.08 -6.02
N LEU A 261 -1.02 -20.76 -6.19
CA LEU A 261 -2.29 -20.03 -6.12
C LEU A 261 -3.25 -20.35 -7.27
N ASN A 262 -2.71 -20.80 -8.40
CA ASN A 262 -3.49 -21.03 -9.65
C ASN A 262 -3.53 -22.51 -10.04
N VAL A 263 -3.63 -23.41 -9.05
CA VAL A 263 -3.80 -24.87 -9.27
C VAL A 263 -5.24 -25.26 -9.41
#